data_5173b43a0c5b678aefe4fe18b563cbbe
#
_entry.id   5173b43a0c5b678aefe4fe18b563cbbe
#
_cell.length_a   1.000
_cell.length_b   1.000
_cell.length_c   1.000
_cell.angle_alpha   90.00
_cell.angle_beta   90.00
_cell.angle_gamma   90.00
#
_symmetry.space_group_name_H-M   'P 1'
#
loop_
_entity.id
_entity.type
_entity.pdbx_description
1 polymer ?
#
loop_
_entity_poly.entity_id
_entity_poly.type
_entity_poly.pdbx_seq_one_letter_code
_entity_poly.pdbx_strand_id
1 'polypeptide(L)'
;MCETVMNRVEDELSGYDIYVSATFGDTASKTLAQEIGVIVIIVAIVVVSVLILTSQTYAEVPVLLITFIAAALLNMGTNFLLGTISFVSNSVTIVLQLALSVDYAIIFCNRYKEEHEKLPTREAVIVALSKAVPEICGSSLTTIGGLVAMLFMEFRLGFDLGICLIKSIFFSLFAVFFLMPGLLVLFGKKIDATRHKNFVPKIPFVGRFAYATKKIIPPIFLAVIIVAMLLANNCPYVYGFSYLETTKRSEQQIADDLMDETFGSTNMVAVVVPAGDYAAEKKLLDELGTYDEVNSTLGLSNVEAMGGYMLTDALTPRQFSELTFQRIAADLLRGNGIVPEIFRFAPILAPAGMEKEK
;
A
#
# COMPACT_ATOMS: atom_id res chain seq x y z
N MET A 1 -14.79 -15.98 4.85
CA MET A 1 -15.60 -16.92 4.03
C MET A 1 -14.76 -17.58 2.95
N CYS A 2 -14.06 -16.85 2.07
CA CYS A 2 -13.18 -17.46 1.06
C CYS A 2 -12.04 -18.31 1.67
N GLU A 3 -11.37 -17.83 2.71
CA GLU A 3 -10.29 -18.56 3.39
C GLU A 3 -10.76 -19.89 3.99
N THR A 4 -11.98 -19.93 4.54
CA THR A 4 -12.58 -21.15 5.08
C THR A 4 -12.90 -22.17 3.97
N VAL A 5 -13.29 -21.69 2.79
CA VAL A 5 -13.56 -22.57 1.64
C VAL A 5 -12.25 -23.07 1.06
N MET A 6 -11.23 -22.24 0.96
CA MET A 6 -9.89 -22.60 0.47
C MET A 6 -9.26 -23.69 1.34
N ASN A 7 -9.20 -23.48 2.66
CA ASN A 7 -8.65 -24.46 3.59
C ASN A 7 -9.39 -25.81 3.50
N ARG A 8 -10.70 -25.77 3.21
CA ARG A 8 -11.49 -26.99 3.04
C ARG A 8 -11.19 -27.72 1.73
N VAL A 9 -10.91 -26.97 0.65
CA VAL A 9 -10.47 -27.53 -0.63
C VAL A 9 -9.08 -28.15 -0.51
N GLU A 10 -8.17 -27.47 0.18
CA GLU A 10 -6.82 -27.99 0.48
C GLU A 10 -6.86 -29.26 1.31
N ASP A 11 -7.73 -29.32 2.34
CA ASP A 11 -7.90 -30.50 3.16
C ASP A 11 -8.47 -31.70 2.37
N GLU A 12 -9.48 -31.47 1.53
CA GLU A 12 -10.12 -32.54 0.73
C GLU A 12 -9.23 -33.01 -0.44
N LEU A 13 -8.36 -32.13 -0.97
CA LEU A 13 -7.48 -32.44 -2.09
C LEU A 13 -6.02 -32.57 -1.69
N SER A 14 -5.73 -32.90 -0.44
CA SER A 14 -4.37 -32.98 0.14
C SER A 14 -3.39 -33.91 -0.59
N GLY A 15 -3.84 -34.69 -1.55
CA GLY A 15 -3.01 -35.55 -2.42
C GLY A 15 -2.61 -34.92 -3.75
N TYR A 16 -2.99 -33.68 -4.01
CA TYR A 16 -2.73 -32.95 -5.25
C TYR A 16 -1.97 -31.66 -4.96
N ASP A 17 -1.14 -31.24 -5.91
CA ASP A 17 -0.57 -29.88 -5.88
C ASP A 17 -1.64 -28.89 -6.32
N ILE A 18 -2.11 -28.07 -5.39
CA ILE A 18 -3.20 -27.12 -5.61
C ILE A 18 -2.59 -25.73 -5.82
N TYR A 19 -2.84 -25.14 -6.98
CA TYR A 19 -2.46 -23.78 -7.30
C TYR A 19 -3.72 -22.92 -7.38
N VAL A 20 -3.73 -21.84 -6.59
CA VAL A 20 -4.88 -20.92 -6.52
C VAL A 20 -4.44 -19.53 -6.92
N SER A 21 -5.04 -19.04 -8.00
CA SER A 21 -4.97 -17.62 -8.36
C SER A 21 -6.30 -16.95 -8.00
N ALA A 22 -6.27 -15.97 -7.14
CA ALA A 22 -7.45 -15.22 -6.74
C ALA A 22 -7.16 -13.73 -6.65
N THR A 23 -7.97 -12.95 -7.33
CA THR A 23 -7.95 -11.47 -7.23
C THR A 23 -8.40 -11.00 -5.84
N PHE A 24 -9.06 -11.87 -5.07
CA PHE A 24 -9.57 -11.63 -3.73
C PHE A 24 -8.86 -12.57 -2.76
N GLY A 25 -7.90 -12.07 -2.03
CA GLY A 25 -7.27 -12.86 -0.98
C GLY A 25 -6.25 -12.08 -0.19
N ASP A 26 -6.17 -12.39 1.09
CA ASP A 26 -5.24 -11.78 2.05
C ASP A 26 -3.76 -12.16 1.83
N THR A 27 -3.43 -12.91 0.77
CA THR A 27 -2.09 -13.45 0.55
C THR A 27 -1.08 -12.33 0.33
N ALA A 28 -1.41 -11.34 -0.49
CA ALA A 28 -0.54 -10.19 -0.72
C ALA A 28 -0.39 -9.34 0.55
N SER A 29 -1.45 -9.15 1.33
CA SER A 29 -1.40 -8.40 2.59
C SER A 29 -0.63 -9.17 3.68
N LYS A 30 -0.73 -10.50 3.74
CA LYS A 30 0.04 -11.35 4.67
C LYS A 30 1.53 -11.34 4.32
N THR A 31 1.88 -11.51 3.05
CA THR A 31 3.27 -11.46 2.58
C THR A 31 3.88 -10.09 2.87
N LEU A 32 3.19 -9.01 2.54
CA LEU A 32 3.62 -7.66 2.82
C LEU A 32 3.75 -7.39 4.32
N ALA A 33 2.84 -7.90 5.16
CA ALA A 33 2.93 -7.74 6.61
C ALA A 33 4.18 -8.44 7.19
N GLN A 34 4.57 -9.58 6.66
CA GLN A 34 5.80 -10.28 7.03
C GLN A 34 7.05 -9.53 6.56
N GLU A 35 7.06 -9.05 5.32
CA GLU A 35 8.17 -8.28 4.75
C GLU A 35 8.37 -6.94 5.47
N ILE A 36 7.29 -6.25 5.86
CA ILE A 36 7.36 -5.00 6.61
C ILE A 36 8.09 -5.19 7.94
N GLY A 37 7.88 -6.30 8.64
CA GLY A 37 8.62 -6.61 9.86
C GLY A 37 10.14 -6.62 9.64
N VAL A 38 10.58 -7.26 8.57
CA VAL A 38 12.00 -7.31 8.17
C VAL A 38 12.51 -5.92 7.75
N ILE A 39 11.74 -5.19 6.96
CA ILE A 39 12.08 -3.83 6.50
C ILE A 39 12.26 -2.89 7.70
N VAL A 40 11.34 -2.90 8.66
CA VAL A 40 11.43 -2.06 9.86
C VAL A 40 12.68 -2.37 10.68
N ILE A 41 13.06 -3.65 10.80
CA ILE A 41 14.30 -4.03 11.49
C ILE A 41 15.52 -3.51 10.72
N ILE A 42 15.57 -3.66 9.40
CA ILE A 42 16.68 -3.13 8.58
C ILE A 42 16.77 -1.61 8.72
N VAL A 43 15.65 -0.91 8.61
CA VAL A 43 15.60 0.57 8.77
C VAL A 43 16.05 0.97 10.16
N ALA A 44 15.65 0.25 11.21
CA ALA A 44 16.10 0.53 12.58
C ALA A 44 17.62 0.36 12.73
N ILE A 45 18.20 -0.71 12.15
CA ILE A 45 19.65 -0.93 12.16
C ILE A 45 20.36 0.19 11.41
N VAL A 46 19.88 0.60 10.23
CA VAL A 46 20.46 1.71 9.46
C VAL A 46 20.39 3.01 10.25
N VAL A 47 19.24 3.33 10.81
CA VAL A 47 19.04 4.55 11.63
C VAL A 47 19.99 4.57 12.83
N VAL A 48 20.09 3.47 13.58
CA VAL A 48 21.00 3.36 14.71
C VAL A 48 22.44 3.53 14.26
N SER A 49 22.84 2.92 13.15
CA SER A 49 24.19 3.04 12.59
C SER A 49 24.50 4.49 12.19
N VAL A 50 23.59 5.16 11.51
CA VAL A 50 23.71 6.58 11.14
C VAL A 50 23.82 7.46 12.37
N LEU A 51 22.98 7.21 13.38
CA LEU A 51 23.00 7.98 14.63
C LEU A 51 24.34 7.80 15.37
N ILE A 52 24.90 6.60 15.44
CA ILE A 52 26.20 6.35 16.04
C ILE A 52 27.31 7.08 15.28
N LEU A 53 27.27 7.09 13.95
CA LEU A 53 28.25 7.75 13.11
C LEU A 53 28.17 9.27 13.18
N THR A 54 26.97 9.83 13.27
CA THR A 54 26.74 11.29 13.27
C THR A 54 26.76 11.90 14.67
N SER A 55 26.46 11.12 15.70
CA SER A 55 26.48 11.56 17.07
C SER A 55 27.93 11.73 17.57
N GLN A 56 28.13 12.64 18.51
CA GLN A 56 29.39 12.85 19.21
C GLN A 56 29.40 12.22 20.60
N THR A 57 28.28 11.66 21.03
CA THR A 57 28.11 11.04 22.34
C THR A 57 27.23 9.82 22.27
N TYR A 58 27.66 8.71 22.88
CA TYR A 58 26.85 7.48 22.87
C TYR A 58 25.51 7.60 23.60
N ALA A 59 25.45 8.44 24.64
CA ALA A 59 24.20 8.64 25.38
C ALA A 59 23.15 9.47 24.63
N GLU A 60 23.51 10.16 23.56
CA GLU A 60 22.61 10.88 22.69
C GLU A 60 21.72 9.92 21.86
N VAL A 61 22.28 8.79 21.43
CA VAL A 61 21.59 7.80 20.61
C VAL A 61 20.31 7.26 21.27
N PRO A 62 20.32 6.81 22.56
CA PRO A 62 19.08 6.42 23.25
C PRO A 62 18.06 7.55 23.36
N VAL A 63 18.49 8.80 23.57
CA VAL A 63 17.58 9.96 23.64
C VAL A 63 16.83 10.13 22.34
N LEU A 64 17.55 10.04 21.21
CA LEU A 64 16.97 10.12 19.87
C LEU A 64 16.03 8.95 19.60
N LEU A 65 16.44 7.72 19.92
CA LEU A 65 15.61 6.53 19.73
C LEU A 65 14.30 6.59 20.54
N ILE A 66 14.35 7.01 21.81
CA ILE A 66 13.14 7.18 22.63
C ILE A 66 12.20 8.22 22.01
N THR A 67 12.75 9.32 21.49
CA THR A 67 11.97 10.37 20.81
C THR A 67 11.28 9.82 19.56
N PHE A 68 11.98 9.01 18.73
CA PHE A 68 11.42 8.43 17.51
C PHE A 68 10.37 7.36 17.80
N ILE A 69 10.65 6.49 18.77
CA ILE A 69 9.68 5.47 19.21
C ILE A 69 8.40 6.14 19.73
N ALA A 70 8.53 7.18 20.55
CA ALA A 70 7.38 7.92 21.05
C ALA A 70 6.57 8.57 19.91
N ALA A 71 7.24 9.21 18.94
CA ALA A 71 6.57 9.77 17.76
C ALA A 71 5.84 8.71 16.94
N ALA A 72 6.48 7.55 16.70
CA ALA A 72 5.89 6.44 15.96
C ALA A 72 4.68 5.84 16.68
N LEU A 73 4.77 5.63 18.00
CA LEU A 73 3.67 5.13 18.82
C LEU A 73 2.48 6.10 18.83
N LEU A 74 2.72 7.41 18.95
CA LEU A 74 1.67 8.42 18.84
C LEU A 74 1.01 8.41 17.47
N ASN A 75 1.79 8.28 16.41
CA ASN A 75 1.24 8.21 15.06
C ASN A 75 0.41 6.94 14.85
N MET A 76 0.92 5.77 15.22
CA MET A 76 0.20 4.51 15.09
C MET A 76 -1.05 4.48 15.99
N GLY A 77 -0.91 4.92 17.24
CA GLY A 77 -2.02 4.95 18.20
C GLY A 77 -3.16 5.87 17.81
N THR A 78 -2.92 6.86 16.95
CA THR A 78 -3.94 7.80 16.47
C THR A 78 -4.50 7.44 15.09
N ASN A 79 -4.12 6.31 14.50
CA ASN A 79 -4.62 5.86 13.20
C ASN A 79 -6.14 5.64 13.21
N PHE A 80 -6.72 5.24 14.36
CA PHE A 80 -8.17 5.07 14.50
C PHE A 80 -8.98 6.34 14.19
N LEU A 81 -8.39 7.54 14.32
CA LEU A 81 -9.05 8.80 13.99
C LEU A 81 -9.31 8.97 12.49
N LEU A 82 -8.57 8.25 11.66
CA LEU A 82 -8.69 8.29 10.20
C LEU A 82 -9.67 7.25 9.65
N GLY A 83 -10.22 6.38 10.51
CA GLY A 83 -11.13 5.29 10.12
C GLY A 83 -10.38 4.15 9.45
N THR A 84 -10.54 3.99 8.13
CA THR A 84 -9.86 2.94 7.35
C THR A 84 -8.64 3.51 6.65
N ILE A 85 -7.49 2.89 6.83
CA ILE A 85 -6.21 3.26 6.21
C ILE A 85 -5.74 2.09 5.35
N SER A 86 -5.22 2.39 4.15
CA SER A 86 -4.56 1.38 3.33
C SER A 86 -3.33 0.80 4.05
N PHE A 87 -3.13 -0.51 3.94
CA PHE A 87 -1.92 -1.16 4.49
C PHE A 87 -0.63 -0.59 3.87
N VAL A 88 -0.67 -0.20 2.58
CA VAL A 88 0.46 0.45 1.89
C VAL A 88 0.77 1.79 2.56
N SER A 89 -0.26 2.62 2.78
CA SER A 89 -0.11 3.93 3.43
C SER A 89 0.46 3.81 4.84
N ASN A 90 -0.02 2.83 5.63
CA ASN A 90 0.49 2.58 6.97
C ASN A 90 1.98 2.18 6.95
N SER A 91 2.36 1.28 6.05
CA SER A 91 3.72 0.74 5.93
C SER A 91 4.73 1.80 5.49
N VAL A 92 4.40 2.52 4.42
CA VAL A 92 5.23 3.62 3.90
C VAL A 92 5.38 4.73 4.94
N THR A 93 4.29 5.05 5.66
CA THR A 93 4.31 6.10 6.69
C THR A 93 5.27 5.77 7.83
N ILE A 94 5.33 4.53 8.31
CA ILE A 94 6.24 4.13 9.39
C ILE A 94 7.70 4.36 8.97
N VAL A 95 8.07 3.91 7.78
CA VAL A 95 9.45 4.03 7.28
C VAL A 95 9.82 5.50 7.05
N LEU A 96 8.97 6.26 6.37
CA LEU A 96 9.23 7.68 6.09
C LEU A 96 9.21 8.53 7.36
N GLN A 97 8.36 8.22 8.32
CA GLN A 97 8.33 8.91 9.61
C GLN A 97 9.66 8.77 10.34
N LEU A 98 10.23 7.56 10.39
CA LEU A 98 11.53 7.36 11.02
C LEU A 98 12.61 8.20 10.33
N ALA A 99 12.66 8.19 9.00
CA ALA A 99 13.64 8.97 8.24
C ALA A 99 13.51 10.48 8.50
N LEU A 100 12.30 11.02 8.39
CA LEU A 100 12.04 12.47 8.61
C LEU A 100 12.27 12.91 10.07
N SER A 101 11.93 12.05 11.04
CA SER A 101 12.16 12.34 12.46
C SER A 101 13.63 12.48 12.79
N VAL A 102 14.49 11.65 12.17
CA VAL A 102 15.96 11.71 12.34
C VAL A 102 16.49 13.06 11.92
N ASP A 103 16.07 13.60 10.78
CA ASP A 103 16.55 14.88 10.27
C ASP A 103 16.23 16.03 11.24
N TYR A 104 14.99 16.09 11.74
CA TYR A 104 14.58 17.13 12.68
C TYR A 104 15.34 17.04 14.01
N ALA A 105 15.51 15.84 14.51
CA ALA A 105 16.23 15.62 15.76
C ALA A 105 17.73 15.92 15.65
N ILE A 106 18.37 15.60 14.51
CA ILE A 106 19.78 15.93 14.26
C ILE A 106 19.99 17.45 14.23
N ILE A 107 19.10 18.21 13.57
CA ILE A 107 19.17 19.68 13.54
C ILE A 107 19.15 20.21 14.97
N PHE A 108 18.20 19.77 15.81
CA PHE A 108 18.10 20.21 17.19
C PHE A 108 19.33 19.78 18.02
N CYS A 109 19.80 18.53 17.88
CA CYS A 109 21.01 18.07 18.57
C CYS A 109 22.26 18.87 18.20
N ASN A 110 22.43 19.21 16.93
CA ASN A 110 23.59 20.00 16.51
C ASN A 110 23.54 21.41 17.12
N ARG A 111 22.36 22.04 17.17
CA ARG A 111 22.19 23.32 17.86
C ARG A 111 22.44 23.19 19.35
N TYR A 112 21.97 22.13 19.99
CA TYR A 112 22.22 21.87 21.40
C TYR A 112 23.74 21.75 21.68
N LYS A 113 24.49 21.00 20.84
CA LYS A 113 25.95 20.87 21.00
C LYS A 113 26.68 22.20 20.89
N GLU A 114 26.32 23.03 19.90
CA GLU A 114 26.91 24.36 19.70
C GLU A 114 26.71 25.26 20.92
N GLU A 115 25.51 25.23 21.52
CA GLU A 115 25.18 26.05 22.67
C GLU A 115 25.74 25.48 23.98
N HIS A 116 25.80 24.14 24.10
CA HIS A 116 26.30 23.46 25.30
C HIS A 116 27.80 23.62 25.52
N GLU A 117 28.58 23.98 24.49
CA GLU A 117 29.99 24.38 24.66
C GLU A 117 30.13 25.66 25.45
N LYS A 118 29.10 26.48 25.56
CA LYS A 118 29.15 27.82 26.16
C LYS A 118 28.23 27.97 27.37
N LEU A 119 27.20 27.17 27.47
CA LEU A 119 26.12 27.30 28.44
C LEU A 119 25.90 25.96 29.19
N PRO A 120 25.42 26.01 30.44
CA PRO A 120 25.00 24.82 31.16
C PRO A 120 23.83 24.13 30.44
N THR A 121 23.70 22.81 30.61
CA THR A 121 22.76 21.94 29.89
C THR A 121 21.35 22.54 29.77
N ARG A 122 20.77 23.06 30.85
CA ARG A 122 19.39 23.57 30.82
C ARG A 122 19.24 24.81 29.94
N GLU A 123 20.18 25.76 30.07
CA GLU A 123 20.17 26.98 29.26
C GLU A 123 20.50 26.71 27.82
N ALA A 124 21.45 25.81 27.58
CA ALA A 124 21.81 25.37 26.23
C ALA A 124 20.62 24.75 25.47
N VAL A 125 19.81 23.91 26.13
CA VAL A 125 18.60 23.33 25.54
C VAL A 125 17.58 24.41 25.17
N ILE A 126 17.35 25.41 26.04
CA ILE A 126 16.38 26.47 25.76
C ILE A 126 16.82 27.32 24.56
N VAL A 127 18.09 27.73 24.53
CA VAL A 127 18.64 28.55 23.45
C VAL A 127 18.68 27.75 22.13
N ALA A 128 19.12 26.50 22.21
CA ALA A 128 19.16 25.61 21.06
C ALA A 128 17.77 25.39 20.44
N LEU A 129 16.74 25.17 21.30
CA LEU A 129 15.37 25.00 20.85
C LEU A 129 14.87 26.25 20.12
N SER A 130 15.09 27.43 20.69
CA SER A 130 14.66 28.69 20.07
C SER A 130 15.29 28.94 18.69
N LYS A 131 16.53 28.47 18.50
CA LYS A 131 17.23 28.55 17.19
C LYS A 131 16.83 27.44 16.21
N ALA A 132 16.60 26.23 16.71
CA ALA A 132 16.25 25.09 15.88
C ALA A 132 14.81 25.14 15.36
N VAL A 133 13.85 25.67 16.14
CA VAL A 133 12.43 25.73 15.75
C VAL A 133 12.21 26.39 14.38
N PRO A 134 12.76 27.58 14.06
CA PRO A 134 12.56 28.18 12.74
C PRO A 134 13.13 27.35 11.61
N GLU A 135 14.29 26.70 11.82
CA GLU A 135 14.95 25.86 10.81
C GLU A 135 14.13 24.59 10.54
N ILE A 136 13.71 23.90 11.60
CA ILE A 136 12.91 22.68 11.51
C ILE A 136 11.54 22.99 10.94
N CYS A 137 10.86 24.05 11.39
CA CYS A 137 9.56 24.46 10.87
C CYS A 137 9.64 24.86 9.39
N GLY A 138 10.68 25.54 8.95
CA GLY A 138 10.86 25.89 7.55
C GLY A 138 10.99 24.66 6.65
N SER A 139 11.80 23.68 7.05
CA SER A 139 11.96 22.42 6.34
C SER A 139 10.67 21.58 6.35
N SER A 140 10.05 21.39 7.52
CA SER A 140 8.85 20.58 7.66
C SER A 140 7.65 21.18 6.93
N LEU A 141 7.51 22.51 6.92
CA LEU A 141 6.44 23.19 6.21
C LEU A 141 6.53 22.98 4.69
N THR A 142 7.74 22.98 4.14
CA THR A 142 7.96 22.67 2.73
C THR A 142 7.54 21.23 2.40
N THR A 143 7.90 20.26 3.26
CA THR A 143 7.50 18.86 3.10
C THR A 143 5.99 18.70 3.24
N ILE A 144 5.38 19.31 4.25
CA ILE A 144 3.92 19.31 4.43
C ILE A 144 3.22 19.94 3.23
N GLY A 145 3.76 21.05 2.67
CA GLY A 145 3.21 21.68 1.47
C GLY A 145 3.16 20.74 0.27
N GLY A 146 4.22 19.94 0.06
CA GLY A 146 4.25 18.90 -0.96
C GLY A 146 3.22 17.78 -0.70
N LEU A 147 3.08 17.36 0.55
CA LEU A 147 2.11 16.31 0.93
C LEU A 147 0.65 16.81 0.87
N VAL A 148 0.41 18.10 1.13
CA VAL A 148 -0.91 18.72 0.95
C VAL A 148 -1.35 18.65 -0.51
N ALA A 149 -0.43 18.75 -1.47
CA ALA A 149 -0.76 18.56 -2.88
C ALA A 149 -1.32 17.15 -3.17
N MET A 150 -0.89 16.13 -2.43
CA MET A 150 -1.43 14.76 -2.56
C MET A 150 -2.88 14.65 -2.10
N LEU A 151 -3.35 15.54 -1.21
CA LEU A 151 -4.75 15.53 -0.76
C LEU A 151 -5.73 15.92 -1.87
N PHE A 152 -5.26 16.58 -2.92
CA PHE A 152 -6.07 16.95 -4.09
C PHE A 152 -6.07 15.88 -5.18
N MET A 153 -5.41 14.73 -4.96
CA MET A 153 -5.45 13.63 -5.90
C MET A 153 -6.81 12.93 -5.86
N GLU A 154 -7.37 12.64 -7.02
CA GLU A 154 -8.59 11.81 -7.14
C GLU A 154 -8.31 10.35 -6.76
N PHE A 155 -7.06 9.91 -6.91
CA PHE A 155 -6.65 8.56 -6.55
C PHE A 155 -6.58 8.42 -5.03
N ARG A 156 -7.47 7.58 -4.48
CA ARG A 156 -7.68 7.42 -3.04
C ARG A 156 -6.40 7.10 -2.25
N LEU A 157 -5.50 6.31 -2.83
CA LEU A 157 -4.22 5.97 -2.19
C LEU A 157 -3.33 7.20 -1.98
N GLY A 158 -3.34 8.16 -2.93
CA GLY A 158 -2.59 9.41 -2.79
C GLY A 158 -3.10 10.27 -1.64
N PHE A 159 -4.43 10.42 -1.55
CA PHE A 159 -5.08 11.11 -0.42
C PHE A 159 -4.72 10.46 0.92
N ASP A 160 -4.85 9.13 1.01
CA ASP A 160 -4.60 8.35 2.22
C ASP A 160 -3.13 8.47 2.67
N LEU A 161 -2.18 8.32 1.74
CA LEU A 161 -0.75 8.56 2.00
C LEU A 161 -0.48 9.99 2.47
N GLY A 162 -1.06 10.98 1.79
CA GLY A 162 -0.87 12.39 2.12
C GLY A 162 -1.25 12.70 3.56
N ILE A 163 -2.45 12.30 3.98
CA ILE A 163 -2.94 12.57 5.33
C ILE A 163 -2.16 11.81 6.41
N CYS A 164 -1.80 10.54 6.16
CA CYS A 164 -1.01 9.74 7.07
C CYS A 164 0.39 10.34 7.29
N LEU A 165 1.04 10.80 6.22
CA LEU A 165 2.37 11.41 6.29
C LEU A 165 2.36 12.78 6.94
N ILE A 166 1.38 13.65 6.64
CA ILE A 166 1.22 14.94 7.32
C ILE A 166 1.07 14.73 8.82
N LYS A 167 0.20 13.80 9.23
CA LYS A 167 0.00 13.43 10.63
C LYS A 167 1.30 12.94 11.26
N SER A 168 2.07 12.10 10.56
CA SER A 168 3.34 11.56 11.05
C SER A 168 4.40 12.64 11.28
N ILE A 169 4.50 13.62 10.37
CA ILE A 169 5.40 14.78 10.54
C ILE A 169 4.98 15.60 11.76
N PHE A 170 3.68 15.85 11.93
CA PHE A 170 3.18 16.59 13.09
C PHE A 170 3.58 15.92 14.41
N PHE A 171 3.40 14.60 14.56
CA PHE A 171 3.81 13.89 15.77
C PHE A 171 5.33 13.83 15.94
N SER A 172 6.08 13.78 14.84
CA SER A 172 7.55 13.86 14.89
C SER A 172 8.02 15.21 15.42
N LEU A 173 7.46 16.31 14.91
CA LEU A 173 7.74 17.64 15.40
C LEU A 173 7.34 17.81 16.87
N PHE A 174 6.17 17.30 17.24
CA PHE A 174 5.70 17.33 18.61
C PHE A 174 6.67 16.61 19.55
N ALA A 175 7.13 15.42 19.20
CA ALA A 175 8.11 14.68 19.99
C ALA A 175 9.47 15.40 20.07
N VAL A 176 9.95 15.97 18.96
CA VAL A 176 11.22 16.71 18.93
C VAL A 176 11.16 18.00 19.74
N PHE A 177 10.05 18.74 19.72
CA PHE A 177 9.95 20.01 20.44
C PHE A 177 9.59 19.87 21.91
N PHE A 178 8.83 18.84 22.31
CA PHE A 178 8.33 18.72 23.67
C PHE A 178 9.00 17.58 24.46
N LEU A 179 9.23 16.42 23.86
CA LEU A 179 9.81 15.29 24.56
C LEU A 179 11.35 15.37 24.60
N MET A 180 11.97 15.61 23.44
CA MET A 180 13.41 15.58 23.31
C MET A 180 14.16 16.60 24.19
N PRO A 181 13.72 17.87 24.38
CA PRO A 181 14.36 18.79 25.29
C PRO A 181 14.40 18.28 26.73
N GLY A 182 13.30 17.69 27.20
CA GLY A 182 13.22 17.07 28.52
C GLY A 182 14.21 15.90 28.67
N LEU A 183 14.30 15.05 27.68
CA LEU A 183 15.26 13.93 27.65
C LEU A 183 16.71 14.41 27.64
N LEU A 184 17.04 15.43 26.84
CA LEU A 184 18.39 16.02 26.82
C LEU A 184 18.80 16.59 28.19
N VAL A 185 17.89 17.25 28.89
CA VAL A 185 18.16 17.73 30.26
C VAL A 185 18.33 16.57 31.23
N LEU A 186 17.48 15.55 31.15
CA LEU A 186 17.51 14.38 32.02
C LEU A 186 18.80 13.58 31.86
N PHE A 187 19.23 13.38 30.63
CA PHE A 187 20.43 12.59 30.29
C PHE A 187 21.69 13.45 30.14
N GLY A 188 21.64 14.76 30.34
CA GLY A 188 22.75 15.69 30.12
C GLY A 188 24.06 15.26 30.75
N LYS A 189 24.07 14.85 32.04
CA LYS A 189 25.26 14.34 32.71
C LYS A 189 25.87 13.10 32.05
N LYS A 190 25.03 12.21 31.49
CA LYS A 190 25.50 11.01 30.78
C LYS A 190 26.00 11.35 29.37
N ILE A 191 25.39 12.35 28.74
CA ILE A 191 25.84 12.87 27.44
C ILE A 191 27.24 13.41 27.56
N ASP A 192 27.52 14.23 28.60
CA ASP A 192 28.86 14.79 28.85
C ASP A 192 29.89 13.70 29.12
N ALA A 193 29.52 12.67 29.90
CA ALA A 193 30.40 11.59 30.29
C ALA A 193 30.76 10.61 29.14
N THR A 194 29.94 10.55 28.08
CA THR A 194 30.12 9.60 26.98
C THR A 194 30.61 10.24 25.67
N ARG A 195 31.19 11.42 25.76
CA ARG A 195 31.70 12.16 24.58
C ARG A 195 32.85 11.41 23.91
N HIS A 196 32.77 11.25 22.60
CA HIS A 196 33.78 10.62 21.77
C HIS A 196 34.18 11.51 20.59
N LYS A 197 35.26 11.14 19.90
CA LYS A 197 35.72 11.86 18.70
C LYS A 197 34.72 11.68 17.56
N ASN A 198 34.54 12.75 16.79
CA ASN A 198 33.69 12.73 15.60
C ASN A 198 34.20 11.66 14.59
N PHE A 199 33.35 10.70 14.22
CA PHE A 199 33.67 9.69 13.23
C PHE A 199 33.65 10.26 11.80
N VAL A 200 32.88 11.33 11.58
CA VAL A 200 32.80 11.98 10.26
C VAL A 200 33.98 12.97 10.15
N PRO A 201 34.96 12.71 9.28
CA PRO A 201 36.10 13.58 9.09
C PRO A 201 35.64 14.90 8.42
N LYS A 202 36.27 16.02 8.83
CA LYS A 202 36.12 17.28 8.09
C LYS A 202 36.82 17.14 6.75
N ILE A 203 36.09 17.26 5.65
CA ILE A 203 36.58 17.11 4.27
C ILE A 203 36.65 18.50 3.61
N PRO A 204 37.71 19.29 3.89
CA PRO A 204 37.85 20.65 3.35
C PRO A 204 38.08 20.65 1.82
N PHE A 205 38.46 19.50 1.26
CA PHE A 205 38.66 19.34 -0.18
C PHE A 205 37.36 19.58 -0.96
N VAL A 206 36.24 19.05 -0.48
CA VAL A 206 34.91 19.21 -1.15
C VAL A 206 34.52 20.68 -1.25
N GLY A 207 34.70 21.43 -0.17
CA GLY A 207 34.41 22.89 -0.16
C GLY A 207 35.32 23.68 -1.11
N ARG A 208 36.61 23.36 -1.14
CA ARG A 208 37.55 23.99 -2.10
C ARG A 208 37.22 23.63 -3.54
N PHE A 209 36.93 22.37 -3.81
CA PHE A 209 36.53 21.92 -5.14
C PHE A 209 35.26 22.60 -5.61
N ALA A 210 34.20 22.64 -4.78
CA ALA A 210 32.94 23.31 -5.10
C ALA A 210 33.14 24.80 -5.36
N TYR A 211 33.98 25.47 -4.58
CA TYR A 211 34.30 26.88 -4.81
C TYR A 211 35.12 27.10 -6.07
N ALA A 212 36.13 26.27 -6.35
CA ALA A 212 36.94 26.34 -7.56
C ALA A 212 36.12 26.14 -8.86
N THR A 213 35.12 25.24 -8.78
CA THR A 213 34.30 24.86 -9.94
C THR A 213 32.95 25.59 -10.02
N LYS A 214 32.71 26.59 -9.16
CA LYS A 214 31.45 27.34 -9.04
C LYS A 214 30.93 27.97 -10.37
N LYS A 215 31.79 28.22 -11.35
CA LYS A 215 31.40 28.76 -12.67
C LYS A 215 31.19 27.67 -13.71
N ILE A 216 31.73 26.47 -13.50
CA ILE A 216 31.71 25.34 -14.45
C ILE A 216 30.57 24.37 -14.11
N ILE A 217 30.36 24.08 -12.84
CA ILE A 217 29.36 23.12 -12.40
C ILE A 217 27.92 23.54 -12.75
N PRO A 218 27.46 24.80 -12.50
CA PRO A 218 26.08 25.16 -12.79
C PRO A 218 25.67 25.00 -14.26
N PRO A 219 26.46 25.47 -15.29
CA PRO A 219 26.07 25.24 -16.67
C PRO A 219 26.11 23.77 -17.10
N ILE A 220 27.04 22.97 -16.56
CA ILE A 220 27.04 21.51 -16.80
C ILE A 220 25.77 20.88 -16.20
N PHE A 221 25.40 21.24 -14.98
CA PHE A 221 24.17 20.75 -14.34
C PHE A 221 22.93 21.12 -15.15
N LEU A 222 22.87 22.35 -15.67
CA LEU A 222 21.77 22.79 -16.53
C LEU A 222 21.69 21.93 -17.80
N ALA A 223 22.82 21.65 -18.43
CA ALA A 223 22.85 20.78 -19.61
C ALA A 223 22.38 19.36 -19.29
N VAL A 224 22.82 18.79 -18.17
CA VAL A 224 22.37 17.46 -17.71
C VAL A 224 20.87 17.45 -17.43
N ILE A 225 20.32 18.49 -16.80
CA ILE A 225 18.87 18.61 -16.54
C ILE A 225 18.09 18.63 -17.85
N ILE A 226 18.54 19.41 -18.85
CA ILE A 226 17.89 19.47 -20.17
C ILE A 226 17.89 18.09 -20.84
N VAL A 227 19.04 17.40 -20.86
CA VAL A 227 19.15 16.05 -21.43
C VAL A 227 18.25 15.07 -20.66
N ALA A 228 18.25 15.10 -19.33
CA ALA A 228 17.39 14.24 -18.52
C ALA A 228 15.90 14.50 -18.79
N MET A 229 15.51 15.76 -18.97
CA MET A 229 14.12 16.14 -19.29
C MET A 229 13.70 15.63 -20.68
N LEU A 230 14.60 15.67 -21.67
CA LEU A 230 14.33 15.12 -23.00
C LEU A 230 14.21 13.58 -22.97
N LEU A 231 14.98 12.91 -22.13
CA LEU A 231 14.96 11.46 -21.99
C LEU A 231 13.80 10.95 -21.10
N ALA A 232 13.25 11.78 -20.23
CA ALA A 232 12.19 11.39 -19.30
C ALA A 232 10.94 10.82 -19.99
N ASN A 233 10.59 11.36 -21.18
CA ASN A 233 9.44 10.89 -21.95
C ASN A 233 9.66 9.52 -22.62
N ASN A 234 10.89 9.01 -22.65
CA ASN A 234 11.19 7.71 -23.25
C ASN A 234 11.06 6.54 -22.23
N CYS A 235 10.72 6.83 -20.97
CA CYS A 235 10.50 5.80 -19.98
C CYS A 235 9.08 5.24 -20.14
N PRO A 236 8.91 3.95 -20.45
CA PRO A 236 7.58 3.33 -20.47
C PRO A 236 7.07 3.20 -19.03
N TYR A 237 5.97 3.86 -18.74
CA TYR A 237 5.27 3.71 -17.46
C TYR A 237 4.31 2.52 -17.55
N VAL A 238 4.41 1.63 -16.58
CA VAL A 238 3.52 0.47 -16.48
C VAL A 238 2.40 0.79 -15.49
N TYR A 239 1.17 0.70 -15.95
CA TYR A 239 -0.02 1.04 -15.17
C TYR A 239 -0.77 -0.19 -14.63
N GLY A 240 -0.31 -1.41 -14.95
CA GLY A 240 -0.95 -2.67 -14.52
C GLY A 240 -0.41 -3.18 -13.19
N PHE A 241 -1.30 -3.82 -12.42
CA PHE A 241 -0.93 -4.50 -11.17
C PHE A 241 -0.01 -5.70 -11.38
N SER A 242 -0.03 -6.32 -12.56
CA SER A 242 0.81 -7.46 -12.93
C SER A 242 2.33 -7.19 -12.91
N TYR A 243 2.74 -5.92 -12.93
CA TYR A 243 4.15 -5.53 -12.81
C TYR A 243 4.58 -5.15 -11.38
N LEU A 244 3.66 -5.19 -10.42
CA LEU A 244 3.99 -5.10 -9.00
C LEU A 244 4.45 -6.45 -8.42
N GLU A 245 4.88 -7.34 -9.29
CA GLU A 245 5.42 -8.65 -8.95
C GLU A 245 6.64 -8.54 -8.03
N THR A 246 6.69 -9.43 -7.06
CA THR A 246 7.82 -9.47 -6.13
C THR A 246 9.07 -9.94 -6.86
N THR A 247 10.23 -9.37 -6.55
CA THR A 247 11.55 -9.75 -7.11
C THR A 247 11.92 -11.21 -6.80
N LYS A 248 11.28 -11.81 -5.79
CA LYS A 248 11.36 -13.25 -5.48
C LYS A 248 10.04 -13.88 -5.88
N ARG A 249 10.08 -14.93 -6.69
CA ARG A 249 8.90 -15.70 -7.04
C ARG A 249 8.21 -16.17 -5.76
N SER A 250 7.03 -15.64 -5.49
CA SER A 250 6.14 -16.11 -4.43
C SER A 250 5.40 -17.36 -4.91
N GLU A 251 4.86 -18.15 -3.99
CA GLU A 251 4.02 -19.31 -4.35
C GLU A 251 2.83 -18.88 -5.22
N GLN A 252 2.30 -17.68 -4.98
CA GLN A 252 1.23 -17.11 -5.78
C GLN A 252 1.67 -16.78 -7.21
N GLN A 253 2.87 -16.22 -7.41
CA GLN A 253 3.39 -15.97 -8.74
C GLN A 253 3.65 -17.27 -9.51
N ILE A 254 4.11 -18.32 -8.82
CA ILE A 254 4.28 -19.63 -9.42
C ILE A 254 2.91 -20.19 -9.85
N ALA A 255 1.88 -20.00 -9.01
CA ALA A 255 0.52 -20.40 -9.33
C ALA A 255 -0.05 -19.62 -10.51
N ASP A 256 0.13 -18.29 -10.52
CA ASP A 256 -0.32 -17.41 -11.61
C ASP A 256 0.40 -17.74 -12.92
N ASP A 257 1.73 -17.91 -12.90
CA ASP A 257 2.51 -18.34 -14.08
C ASP A 257 2.02 -19.68 -14.65
N LEU A 258 1.80 -20.68 -13.78
CA LEU A 258 1.30 -22.00 -14.19
C LEU A 258 -0.13 -21.94 -14.75
N MET A 259 -0.98 -21.11 -14.16
CA MET A 259 -2.34 -20.88 -14.65
C MET A 259 -2.34 -20.17 -15.99
N ASP A 260 -1.52 -19.12 -16.14
CA ASP A 260 -1.37 -18.39 -17.40
C ASP A 260 -0.77 -19.27 -18.51
N GLU A 261 0.18 -20.15 -18.18
CA GLU A 261 0.76 -21.11 -19.13
C GLU A 261 -0.26 -22.17 -19.55
N THR A 262 -1.13 -22.61 -18.63
CA THR A 262 -2.08 -23.69 -18.89
C THR A 262 -3.37 -23.20 -19.55
N PHE A 263 -3.90 -22.07 -19.11
CA PHE A 263 -5.21 -21.54 -19.50
C PHE A 263 -5.13 -20.27 -20.36
N GLY A 264 -3.95 -19.68 -20.50
CA GLY A 264 -3.73 -18.37 -21.10
C GLY A 264 -4.07 -17.22 -20.13
N SER A 265 -3.38 -16.09 -20.29
CA SER A 265 -3.70 -14.90 -19.50
C SER A 265 -5.02 -14.29 -19.95
N THR A 266 -5.98 -14.18 -19.04
CA THR A 266 -7.29 -13.58 -19.32
C THR A 266 -7.51 -12.33 -18.48
N ASN A 267 -7.72 -11.20 -19.16
CA ASN A 267 -8.17 -9.97 -18.51
C ASN A 267 -9.69 -9.90 -18.57
N MET A 268 -10.34 -9.87 -17.40
CA MET A 268 -11.78 -9.73 -17.33
C MET A 268 -12.17 -8.24 -17.36
N VAL A 269 -12.94 -7.84 -18.37
CA VAL A 269 -13.52 -6.49 -18.47
C VAL A 269 -15.02 -6.59 -18.23
N ALA A 270 -15.52 -5.91 -17.20
CA ALA A 270 -16.94 -5.84 -16.92
C ALA A 270 -17.55 -4.58 -17.56
N VAL A 271 -18.53 -4.77 -18.44
CA VAL A 271 -19.28 -3.70 -19.07
C VAL A 271 -20.64 -3.59 -18.38
N VAL A 272 -20.98 -2.42 -17.85
CA VAL A 272 -22.26 -2.17 -17.19
C VAL A 272 -23.26 -1.65 -18.23
N VAL A 273 -24.35 -2.38 -18.41
CA VAL A 273 -25.45 -2.04 -19.34
C VAL A 273 -26.75 -1.80 -18.57
N PRO A 274 -27.70 -1.00 -19.11
CA PRO A 274 -29.02 -0.85 -18.51
C PRO A 274 -29.74 -2.20 -18.42
N ALA A 275 -30.34 -2.46 -17.25
CA ALA A 275 -31.04 -3.70 -17.01
C ALA A 275 -32.36 -3.77 -17.83
N GLY A 276 -32.71 -4.95 -18.36
CA GLY A 276 -34.01 -5.25 -18.96
C GLY A 276 -34.06 -5.27 -20.47
N ASP A 277 -33.06 -4.76 -21.18
CA ASP A 277 -32.96 -4.89 -22.66
C ASP A 277 -31.94 -5.97 -23.03
N TYR A 278 -32.36 -7.22 -22.92
CA TYR A 278 -31.54 -8.38 -23.21
C TYR A 278 -31.21 -8.54 -24.70
N ALA A 279 -32.05 -7.96 -25.59
CA ALA A 279 -31.81 -7.98 -27.03
C ALA A 279 -30.63 -7.04 -27.39
N ALA A 280 -30.56 -5.88 -26.78
CA ALA A 280 -29.44 -4.96 -26.94
C ALA A 280 -28.17 -5.51 -26.30
N GLU A 281 -28.27 -6.16 -25.12
CA GLU A 281 -27.16 -6.84 -24.45
C GLU A 281 -26.56 -7.94 -25.37
N LYS A 282 -27.41 -8.79 -25.92
CA LYS A 282 -26.96 -9.86 -26.84
C LYS A 282 -26.23 -9.30 -28.05
N LYS A 283 -26.80 -8.26 -28.68
CA LYS A 283 -26.16 -7.60 -29.83
C LYS A 283 -24.78 -7.04 -29.48
N LEU A 284 -24.64 -6.43 -28.30
CA LEU A 284 -23.37 -5.91 -27.82
C LEU A 284 -22.34 -7.03 -27.56
N LEU A 285 -22.78 -8.14 -26.96
CA LEU A 285 -21.92 -9.30 -26.71
C LEU A 285 -21.47 -9.97 -28.01
N ASP A 286 -22.37 -10.08 -28.98
CA ASP A 286 -22.06 -10.61 -30.31
C ASP A 286 -21.07 -9.69 -31.06
N GLU A 287 -21.24 -8.35 -30.95
CA GLU A 287 -20.32 -7.38 -31.54
C GLU A 287 -18.94 -7.43 -30.85
N LEU A 288 -18.89 -7.48 -29.51
CA LEU A 288 -17.63 -7.63 -28.77
C LEU A 288 -16.90 -8.93 -29.11
N GLY A 289 -17.64 -10.02 -29.34
CA GLY A 289 -17.07 -11.30 -29.74
C GLY A 289 -16.49 -11.32 -31.16
N THR A 290 -16.66 -10.26 -31.97
CA THR A 290 -16.04 -10.16 -33.30
C THR A 290 -14.60 -9.64 -33.29
N TYR A 291 -14.14 -9.12 -32.16
CA TYR A 291 -12.76 -8.62 -32.00
C TYR A 291 -11.81 -9.77 -31.68
N ASP A 292 -10.69 -9.86 -32.41
CA ASP A 292 -9.68 -10.90 -32.24
C ASP A 292 -9.04 -10.94 -30.86
N GLU A 293 -9.06 -9.80 -30.13
CA GLU A 293 -8.53 -9.66 -28.77
C GLU A 293 -9.52 -10.17 -27.70
N VAL A 294 -10.76 -10.50 -28.06
CA VAL A 294 -11.81 -10.96 -27.13
C VAL A 294 -11.94 -12.47 -27.20
N ASN A 295 -11.43 -13.17 -26.21
CA ASN A 295 -11.50 -14.62 -26.14
C ASN A 295 -12.91 -15.15 -25.91
N SER A 296 -13.70 -14.49 -25.08
CA SER A 296 -15.10 -14.86 -24.79
C SER A 296 -15.89 -13.71 -24.23
N THR A 297 -17.19 -13.72 -24.48
CA THR A 297 -18.15 -12.80 -23.90
C THR A 297 -19.12 -13.55 -23.01
N LEU A 298 -19.44 -13.01 -21.83
CA LEU A 298 -20.35 -13.60 -20.86
C LEU A 298 -21.36 -12.55 -20.38
N GLY A 299 -22.63 -12.83 -20.55
CA GLY A 299 -23.71 -11.98 -20.06
C GLY A 299 -25.01 -12.79 -19.89
N LEU A 300 -26.04 -12.20 -19.29
CA LEU A 300 -27.28 -12.90 -19.04
C LEU A 300 -27.95 -13.42 -20.33
N SER A 301 -27.75 -12.71 -21.44
CA SER A 301 -28.37 -13.00 -22.73
C SER A 301 -27.67 -14.10 -23.55
N ASN A 302 -26.42 -14.51 -23.19
CA ASN A 302 -25.67 -15.56 -23.91
C ASN A 302 -25.30 -16.76 -23.03
N VAL A 303 -25.73 -16.80 -21.77
CA VAL A 303 -25.53 -17.95 -20.89
C VAL A 303 -26.67 -18.93 -21.02
N GLU A 304 -26.36 -20.14 -21.43
CA GLU A 304 -27.29 -21.26 -21.47
C GLU A 304 -27.59 -21.74 -20.02
N ALA A 305 -28.87 -21.74 -19.68
CA ALA A 305 -29.31 -22.17 -18.36
C ALA A 305 -29.47 -23.70 -18.29
N MET A 306 -30.38 -24.24 -19.09
CA MET A 306 -30.68 -25.67 -19.08
C MET A 306 -31.46 -26.06 -20.36
N GLY A 307 -31.10 -27.18 -20.99
CA GLY A 307 -31.86 -27.75 -22.09
C GLY A 307 -31.97 -26.86 -23.34
N GLY A 308 -30.94 -26.05 -23.61
CA GLY A 308 -30.88 -25.14 -24.75
C GLY A 308 -31.56 -23.78 -24.54
N TYR A 309 -32.06 -23.49 -23.33
CA TYR A 309 -32.65 -22.18 -22.98
C TYR A 309 -31.62 -21.25 -22.40
N MET A 310 -31.66 -19.98 -22.79
CA MET A 310 -30.84 -18.94 -22.24
C MET A 310 -31.42 -18.44 -20.87
N LEU A 311 -30.59 -17.87 -20.01
CA LEU A 311 -31.03 -17.33 -18.71
C LEU A 311 -32.12 -16.25 -18.84
N THR A 312 -32.18 -15.60 -19.99
CA THR A 312 -33.12 -14.50 -20.28
C THR A 312 -34.39 -14.96 -20.99
N ASP A 313 -34.49 -16.24 -21.35
CA ASP A 313 -35.68 -16.76 -22.03
C ASP A 313 -36.87 -16.80 -21.09
N ALA A 314 -38.00 -16.27 -21.55
CA ALA A 314 -39.26 -16.34 -20.83
C ALA A 314 -39.85 -17.74 -20.94
N LEU A 315 -39.57 -18.59 -19.96
CA LEU A 315 -40.13 -19.94 -19.91
C LEU A 315 -41.63 -19.92 -19.54
N THR A 316 -42.42 -20.68 -20.27
CA THR A 316 -43.79 -20.92 -19.83
C THR A 316 -43.78 -21.83 -18.59
N PRO A 317 -44.82 -21.78 -17.72
CA PRO A 317 -44.91 -22.62 -16.54
C PRO A 317 -44.77 -24.13 -16.84
N ARG A 318 -45.22 -24.54 -18.01
CA ARG A 318 -45.08 -25.91 -18.45
C ARG A 318 -43.64 -26.30 -18.80
N GLN A 319 -42.93 -25.46 -19.55
CA GLN A 319 -41.53 -25.66 -19.89
C GLN A 319 -40.66 -25.69 -18.64
N PHE A 320 -40.90 -24.78 -17.70
CA PHE A 320 -40.20 -24.76 -16.41
C PHE A 320 -40.46 -26.03 -15.59
N SER A 321 -41.71 -26.50 -15.57
CA SER A 321 -42.06 -27.75 -14.90
C SER A 321 -41.39 -28.97 -15.55
N GLU A 322 -41.32 -29.03 -16.87
CA GLU A 322 -40.68 -30.14 -17.60
C GLU A 322 -39.18 -30.17 -17.34
N LEU A 323 -38.49 -29.01 -17.38
CA LEU A 323 -37.08 -28.88 -17.07
C LEU A 323 -36.74 -29.26 -15.63
N THR A 324 -37.55 -28.78 -14.68
CA THR A 324 -37.37 -29.09 -13.26
C THR A 324 -37.61 -30.56 -12.97
N PHE A 325 -38.63 -31.13 -13.60
CA PHE A 325 -38.95 -32.57 -13.45
C PHE A 325 -37.85 -33.47 -14.04
N GLN A 326 -37.30 -33.12 -15.18
CA GLN A 326 -36.16 -33.88 -15.77
C GLN A 326 -34.94 -33.88 -14.87
N ARG A 327 -34.64 -32.74 -14.22
CA ARG A 327 -33.52 -32.63 -13.28
C ARG A 327 -33.76 -33.43 -12.02
N ILE A 328 -34.93 -33.34 -11.41
CA ILE A 328 -35.30 -34.12 -10.23
C ILE A 328 -35.24 -35.62 -10.55
N ALA A 329 -35.73 -36.03 -11.72
CA ALA A 329 -35.66 -37.42 -12.14
C ALA A 329 -34.21 -37.89 -12.38
N ALA A 330 -33.34 -37.05 -12.96
CA ALA A 330 -31.95 -37.37 -13.14
C ALA A 330 -31.16 -37.46 -11.82
N ASP A 331 -31.44 -36.60 -10.88
CA ASP A 331 -30.80 -36.61 -9.56
C ASP A 331 -31.26 -37.80 -8.68
N LEU A 332 -32.53 -38.19 -8.79
CA LEU A 332 -33.05 -39.40 -8.18
C LEU A 332 -32.41 -40.68 -8.77
N LEU A 333 -32.19 -40.72 -10.09
CA LEU A 333 -31.55 -41.86 -10.76
C LEU A 333 -30.06 -41.97 -10.44
N ARG A 334 -29.40 -40.85 -10.10
CA ARG A 334 -27.98 -40.81 -9.68
C ARG A 334 -27.78 -41.12 -8.18
N GLY A 335 -28.86 -41.36 -7.44
CA GLY A 335 -28.79 -41.62 -6.00
C GLY A 335 -28.48 -40.39 -5.15
N ASN A 336 -28.42 -39.22 -5.73
CA ASN A 336 -28.30 -37.96 -5.03
C ASN A 336 -29.68 -37.58 -4.49
N GLY A 337 -29.87 -37.56 -3.18
CA GLY A 337 -31.13 -37.15 -2.58
C GLY A 337 -31.58 -35.78 -3.05
N ILE A 338 -32.91 -35.54 -3.02
CA ILE A 338 -33.46 -34.22 -3.37
C ILE A 338 -32.86 -33.19 -2.44
N VAL A 339 -31.97 -32.32 -2.95
CA VAL A 339 -31.39 -31.24 -2.18
C VAL A 339 -32.45 -30.17 -1.97
N PRO A 340 -32.82 -29.80 -0.74
CA PRO A 340 -33.84 -28.79 -0.47
C PRO A 340 -33.51 -27.41 -1.03
N GLU A 341 -32.30 -27.20 -1.48
CA GLU A 341 -31.81 -25.93 -2.03
C GLU A 341 -32.40 -25.57 -3.39
N ILE A 342 -32.91 -26.55 -4.16
CA ILE A 342 -33.57 -26.27 -5.47
C ILE A 342 -34.77 -25.34 -5.28
N PHE A 343 -35.46 -25.41 -4.16
CA PHE A 343 -36.59 -24.50 -3.84
C PHE A 343 -36.13 -23.10 -3.39
N ARG A 344 -34.87 -22.90 -3.04
CA ARG A 344 -34.34 -21.57 -2.64
C ARG A 344 -34.11 -20.62 -3.82
N PHE A 345 -33.93 -21.17 -5.04
CA PHE A 345 -33.71 -20.40 -6.24
C PHE A 345 -34.97 -20.20 -7.08
N ALA A 346 -36.08 -20.83 -6.73
CA ALA A 346 -37.35 -20.65 -7.41
C ALA A 346 -37.85 -19.18 -7.48
N PRO A 347 -37.63 -18.31 -6.48
CA PRO A 347 -37.99 -16.90 -6.58
C PRO A 347 -37.15 -16.08 -7.56
N ILE A 348 -35.95 -16.54 -7.89
CA ILE A 348 -35.01 -15.83 -8.79
C ILE A 348 -35.38 -16.06 -10.26
N LEU A 349 -36.01 -17.20 -10.56
CA LEU A 349 -36.42 -17.61 -11.90
C LEU A 349 -37.91 -17.28 -12.20
N ALA A 350 -38.65 -16.73 -11.25
CA ALA A 350 -40.01 -16.26 -11.52
C ALA A 350 -39.94 -14.94 -12.28
N PRO A 351 -40.56 -14.85 -13.49
CA PRO A 351 -40.64 -13.56 -14.19
C PRO A 351 -41.36 -12.54 -13.32
N ALA A 352 -40.79 -11.32 -13.26
CA ALA A 352 -41.39 -10.18 -12.55
C ALA A 352 -42.78 -9.94 -13.15
N GLY A 353 -43.84 -10.40 -12.49
CA GLY A 353 -45.22 -10.30 -12.95
C GLY A 353 -46.17 -11.35 -12.39
N MET A 354 -45.68 -12.38 -11.69
CA MET A 354 -46.58 -13.26 -10.93
C MET A 354 -46.96 -12.62 -9.60
N GLU A 355 -47.96 -11.74 -9.61
CA GLU A 355 -48.72 -11.38 -8.40
C GLU A 355 -49.34 -12.66 -7.80
N LYS A 356 -49.22 -12.78 -6.51
CA LYS A 356 -49.82 -13.84 -5.72
C LYS A 356 -51.34 -13.75 -5.86
N GLU A 357 -51.93 -14.63 -6.65
CA GLU A 357 -53.33 -14.99 -6.37
C GLU A 357 -53.36 -15.91 -5.15
N LYS A 358 -54.22 -15.52 -4.20
CA LYS A 358 -54.46 -16.16 -2.91
C LYS A 358 -55.01 -17.57 -3.05
#